data_b8d9cbb7f613c240c984651199428422
#
_entry.id   b8d9cbb7f613c240c984651199428422
#
_cell.length_a   1.000
_cell.length_b   1.000
_cell.length_c   1.000
_cell.angle_alpha   90.00
_cell.angle_beta   90.00
_cell.angle_gamma   90.00
#
_symmetry.space_group_name_H-M   'P 1'
#
loop_
_entity.id
_entity.type
_entity.pdbx_description
1 polymer ?
#
loop_
_entity_poly.entity_id
_entity_poly.type
_entity_poly.pdbx_seq_one_letter_code
_entity_poly.pdbx_strand_id
1 'polypeptide(L)'
;FALSMRARVLYAEKDMKIGAFRYEDLAKPQFKGKVCSRAGQHPYNTALIAALIAHDGEAKTEQWPKGVKANLARKATGGDRDVARDILGGICDVGLANTYYVGHMKAAKEGTDARKWGDAIKVVKPTFADAKSGTHVNISGASVAKHAPNREQAVKLLEFLVSEPAQNMYAQANYEHPVRKGVALDPVVAQNIGEIKIDPLPLTEIAKHRKQASLLVDKVGFDK
;
A
#
# COMPACT_ATOMS: atom_id res chain seq x y z
N PHE A 1 11.49 13.57 -9.05
CA PHE A 1 11.85 13.57 -7.63
C PHE A 1 10.86 12.79 -6.82
N ALA A 2 11.30 11.84 -5.99
CA ALA A 2 10.48 11.22 -4.97
C ALA A 2 10.37 12.17 -3.76
N LEU A 3 9.16 12.35 -3.23
CA LEU A 3 8.89 13.24 -2.10
C LEU A 3 8.54 12.49 -0.83
N SER A 4 7.84 11.36 -0.94
CA SER A 4 7.48 10.49 0.18
C SER A 4 7.27 9.07 -0.33
N MET A 5 7.18 8.12 0.59
CA MET A 5 7.00 6.70 0.29
C MET A 5 5.87 6.11 1.13
N ARG A 6 5.14 5.18 0.55
CA ARG A 6 4.12 4.36 1.21
C ARG A 6 4.24 2.90 0.82
N ALA A 7 3.95 2.02 1.74
CA ALA A 7 3.90 0.60 1.45
C ALA A 7 2.47 0.10 1.27
N ARG A 8 2.31 -0.90 0.42
CA ARG A 8 1.08 -1.68 0.30
C ARG A 8 1.15 -2.84 1.29
N VAL A 9 0.38 -2.76 2.36
CA VAL A 9 0.43 -3.69 3.49
C VAL A 9 -0.87 -4.46 3.63
N LEU A 10 -0.90 -5.44 4.53
CA LEU A 10 -2.10 -6.11 4.94
C LEU A 10 -2.58 -5.51 6.28
N TYR A 11 -3.82 -5.05 6.32
CA TYR A 11 -4.54 -4.85 7.57
C TYR A 11 -5.09 -6.20 8.00
N ALA A 12 -4.86 -6.57 9.23
CA ALA A 12 -5.43 -7.75 9.84
C ALA A 12 -6.20 -7.34 11.10
N GLU A 13 -7.24 -8.08 11.45
CA GLU A 13 -7.90 -7.93 12.74
C GLU A 13 -6.84 -7.96 13.86
N LYS A 14 -6.98 -7.07 14.86
CA LYS A 14 -5.93 -6.77 15.86
C LYS A 14 -5.44 -7.99 16.63
N ASP A 15 -6.34 -8.93 16.96
CA ASP A 15 -6.06 -10.12 17.77
C ASP A 15 -5.72 -11.36 16.89
N MET A 16 -5.89 -11.27 15.57
CA MET A 16 -5.61 -12.36 14.64
C MET A 16 -4.15 -12.81 14.75
N LYS A 17 -3.90 -14.08 15.01
CA LYS A 17 -2.55 -14.66 14.99
C LYS A 17 -2.09 -14.83 13.54
N ILE A 18 -1.19 -13.96 13.09
CA ILE A 18 -0.61 -13.97 11.76
C ILE A 18 0.91 -13.74 11.87
N GLY A 19 1.67 -14.65 11.31
CA GLY A 19 3.13 -14.58 11.29
C GLY A 19 3.68 -13.96 10.01
N ALA A 20 4.82 -14.46 9.53
CA ALA A 20 5.37 -14.06 8.24
C ALA A 20 4.34 -14.28 7.13
N PHE A 21 4.16 -13.27 6.29
CA PHE A 21 3.10 -13.25 5.29
C PHE A 21 3.65 -12.84 3.93
N ARG A 22 3.18 -13.49 2.87
CA ARG A 22 3.50 -13.15 1.49
C ARG A 22 2.25 -12.63 0.78
N TYR A 23 2.42 -11.77 -0.22
CA TYR A 23 1.28 -11.32 -1.02
C TYR A 23 0.53 -12.49 -1.65
N GLU A 24 1.25 -13.53 -2.06
CA GLU A 24 0.70 -14.74 -2.67
C GLU A 24 -0.22 -15.51 -1.71
N ASP A 25 -0.03 -15.36 -0.41
CA ASP A 25 -0.84 -16.06 0.59
C ASP A 25 -2.31 -15.62 0.58
N LEU A 26 -2.61 -14.38 0.16
CA LEU A 26 -3.98 -13.90 0.05
C LEU A 26 -4.85 -14.70 -0.93
N ALA A 27 -4.23 -15.37 -1.90
CA ALA A 27 -4.93 -16.22 -2.86
C ALA A 27 -5.23 -17.64 -2.33
N LYS A 28 -4.70 -18.00 -1.14
CA LYS A 28 -4.89 -19.34 -0.56
C LYS A 28 -6.32 -19.54 -0.05
N PRO A 29 -6.88 -20.77 -0.14
CA PRO A 29 -8.26 -21.07 0.23
C PRO A 29 -8.62 -20.76 1.68
N GLN A 30 -7.65 -20.74 2.59
CA GLN A 30 -7.86 -20.40 4.00
C GLN A 30 -8.41 -18.98 4.25
N PHE A 31 -8.28 -18.09 3.25
CA PHE A 31 -8.80 -16.73 3.28
C PHE A 31 -10.16 -16.59 2.59
N LYS A 32 -10.82 -17.69 2.20
CA LYS A 32 -12.14 -17.66 1.52
C LYS A 32 -13.17 -16.91 2.37
N GLY A 33 -13.76 -15.86 1.77
CA GLY A 33 -14.75 -15.01 2.43
C GLY A 33 -14.17 -14.10 3.53
N LYS A 34 -12.85 -13.88 3.56
CA LYS A 34 -12.16 -13.13 4.64
C LYS A 34 -11.40 -11.92 4.18
N VAL A 35 -11.35 -11.66 2.88
CA VAL A 35 -10.53 -10.59 2.29
C VAL A 35 -11.37 -9.39 1.91
N CYS A 36 -10.97 -8.19 2.33
CA CYS A 36 -11.47 -6.93 1.80
C CYS A 36 -10.41 -6.23 0.95
N SER A 37 -10.84 -5.64 -0.14
CA SER A 37 -9.99 -4.82 -1.00
C SER A 37 -10.80 -3.72 -1.68
N ARG A 38 -10.13 -2.64 -2.02
CA ARG A 38 -10.65 -1.67 -2.99
C ARG A 38 -10.59 -2.26 -4.40
N ALA A 39 -11.17 -1.54 -5.38
CA ALA A 39 -11.20 -1.98 -6.77
C ALA A 39 -9.81 -2.41 -7.29
N GLY A 40 -9.78 -3.49 -8.06
CA GLY A 40 -8.57 -4.03 -8.66
C GLY A 40 -7.93 -3.06 -9.64
N GLN A 41 -8.75 -2.30 -10.39
CA GLN A 41 -8.28 -1.26 -11.32
C GLN A 41 -7.72 -0.02 -10.63
N HIS A 42 -7.88 0.10 -9.30
CA HIS A 42 -7.27 1.23 -8.61
C HIS A 42 -5.74 1.19 -8.73
N PRO A 43 -5.07 2.35 -8.94
CA PRO A 43 -3.61 2.43 -9.11
C PRO A 43 -2.79 1.69 -8.06
N TYR A 44 -3.25 1.59 -6.82
CA TYR A 44 -2.52 0.88 -5.76
C TYR A 44 -2.53 -0.63 -5.96
N ASN A 45 -3.63 -1.20 -6.42
CA ASN A 45 -3.74 -2.63 -6.68
C ASN A 45 -3.09 -3.00 -8.02
N THR A 46 -3.26 -2.19 -9.07
CA THR A 46 -2.57 -2.44 -10.36
C THR A 46 -1.05 -2.33 -10.21
N ALA A 47 -0.54 -1.44 -9.33
CA ALA A 47 0.89 -1.37 -9.03
C ALA A 47 1.41 -2.62 -8.31
N LEU A 48 0.66 -3.16 -7.34
CA LEU A 48 1.02 -4.42 -6.68
C LEU A 48 0.99 -5.60 -7.66
N ILE A 49 -0.04 -5.68 -8.51
CA ILE A 49 -0.14 -6.73 -9.53
C ILE A 49 1.03 -6.62 -10.53
N ALA A 50 1.40 -5.40 -10.92
CA ALA A 50 2.56 -5.16 -11.78
C ALA A 50 3.87 -5.62 -11.11
N ALA A 51 4.02 -5.43 -9.79
CA ALA A 51 5.16 -5.94 -9.04
C ALA A 51 5.16 -7.48 -9.00
N LEU A 52 4.02 -8.13 -8.81
CA LEU A 52 3.89 -9.59 -8.89
C LEU A 52 4.28 -10.11 -10.28
N ILE A 53 3.87 -9.43 -11.36
CA ILE A 53 4.26 -9.80 -12.73
C ILE A 53 5.78 -9.70 -12.90
N ALA A 54 6.39 -8.65 -12.36
CA ALA A 54 7.83 -8.46 -12.45
C ALA A 54 8.64 -9.50 -11.66
N HIS A 55 8.09 -10.00 -10.54
CA HIS A 55 8.71 -11.08 -9.75
C HIS A 55 8.48 -12.47 -10.36
N ASP A 56 7.26 -12.77 -10.76
CA ASP A 56 6.79 -14.13 -11.02
C ASP A 56 6.42 -14.40 -12.49
N GLY A 57 6.32 -13.36 -13.31
CA GLY A 57 5.79 -13.41 -14.67
C GLY A 57 4.26 -13.40 -14.72
N GLU A 58 3.70 -13.05 -15.89
CA GLU A 58 2.26 -12.82 -16.08
C GLU A 58 1.43 -14.09 -15.84
N ALA A 59 1.86 -15.22 -16.38
CA ALA A 59 1.10 -16.48 -16.31
C ALA A 59 0.87 -16.95 -14.86
N LYS A 60 1.90 -16.85 -14.01
CA LYS A 60 1.81 -17.22 -12.60
C LYS A 60 0.99 -16.18 -11.84
N THR A 61 1.22 -14.89 -12.13
CA THR A 61 0.50 -13.79 -11.49
C THR A 61 -0.99 -13.82 -11.75
N GLU A 62 -1.46 -14.32 -12.90
CA GLU A 62 -2.91 -14.43 -13.21
C GLU A 62 -3.67 -15.23 -12.16
N GLN A 63 -3.05 -16.21 -11.54
CA GLN A 63 -3.69 -17.03 -10.49
C GLN A 63 -3.94 -16.23 -9.21
N TRP A 64 -3.11 -15.23 -8.94
CA TRP A 64 -3.23 -14.44 -7.73
C TRP A 64 -4.53 -13.61 -7.68
N PRO A 65 -4.84 -12.71 -8.65
CA PRO A 65 -6.10 -11.96 -8.61
C PRO A 65 -7.33 -12.87 -8.72
N LYS A 66 -7.24 -14.04 -9.39
CA LYS A 66 -8.32 -15.04 -9.36
C LYS A 66 -8.57 -15.58 -7.96
N GLY A 67 -7.51 -15.99 -7.27
CA GLY A 67 -7.59 -16.51 -5.90
C GLY A 67 -8.04 -15.45 -4.92
N VAL A 68 -7.50 -14.24 -5.00
CA VAL A 68 -7.93 -13.12 -4.13
C VAL A 68 -9.40 -12.78 -4.37
N LYS A 69 -9.86 -12.73 -5.64
CA LYS A 69 -11.28 -12.53 -5.96
C LYS A 69 -12.18 -13.60 -5.32
N ALA A 70 -11.77 -14.87 -5.41
CA ALA A 70 -12.52 -15.98 -4.80
C ALA A 70 -12.57 -15.91 -3.26
N ASN A 71 -11.62 -15.19 -2.66
CA ASN A 71 -11.49 -15.00 -1.22
C ASN A 71 -12.15 -13.71 -0.71
N LEU A 72 -12.68 -12.86 -1.60
CA LEU A 72 -13.34 -11.63 -1.18
C LEU A 72 -14.56 -11.90 -0.31
N ALA A 73 -14.65 -11.20 0.82
CA ALA A 73 -15.80 -11.21 1.72
C ALA A 73 -16.97 -10.38 1.17
N ARG A 74 -16.65 -9.37 0.37
CA ARG A 74 -17.58 -8.50 -0.35
C ARG A 74 -16.98 -8.05 -1.68
N LYS A 75 -17.79 -7.47 -2.55
CA LYS A 75 -17.30 -6.86 -3.80
C LYS A 75 -16.16 -5.87 -3.51
N ALA A 76 -15.12 -5.92 -4.35
CA ALA A 76 -13.98 -5.01 -4.28
C ALA A 76 -14.45 -3.57 -4.58
N THR A 77 -14.52 -2.73 -3.55
CA THR A 77 -15.02 -1.34 -3.64
C THR A 77 -14.56 -0.51 -2.44
N GLY A 78 -14.84 0.79 -2.46
CA GLY A 78 -14.47 1.70 -1.39
C GLY A 78 -12.98 2.05 -1.38
N GLY A 79 -12.50 2.51 -0.24
CA GLY A 79 -11.11 2.90 0.00
C GLY A 79 -10.42 2.04 1.07
N ASP A 80 -9.17 2.37 1.34
CA ASP A 80 -8.37 1.60 2.33
C ASP A 80 -8.87 1.81 3.77
N ARG A 81 -9.55 2.94 4.07
CA ARG A 81 -10.21 3.17 5.36
C ARG A 81 -11.46 2.30 5.52
N ASP A 82 -12.18 2.07 4.40
CA ASP A 82 -13.33 1.16 4.41
C ASP A 82 -12.92 -0.27 4.72
N VAL A 83 -11.71 -0.69 4.33
CA VAL A 83 -11.14 -1.98 4.72
C VAL A 83 -11.04 -2.09 6.25
N ALA A 84 -10.50 -1.07 6.92
CA ALA A 84 -10.41 -1.06 8.39
C ALA A 84 -11.78 -1.03 9.06
N ARG A 85 -12.73 -0.25 8.52
CA ARG A 85 -14.14 -0.25 8.96
C ARG A 85 -14.76 -1.63 8.87
N ASP A 86 -14.56 -2.30 7.74
CA ASP A 86 -15.19 -3.60 7.45
C ASP A 86 -14.56 -4.72 8.30
N ILE A 87 -13.27 -4.59 8.66
CA ILE A 87 -12.63 -5.48 9.64
C ILE A 87 -13.26 -5.26 11.02
N LEU A 88 -13.44 -4.01 11.48
CA LEU A 88 -14.13 -3.71 12.73
C LEU A 88 -15.56 -4.27 12.74
N GLY A 89 -16.26 -4.20 11.59
CA GLY A 89 -17.62 -4.72 11.43
C GLY A 89 -17.71 -6.25 11.29
N GLY A 90 -16.59 -6.98 11.31
CA GLY A 90 -16.57 -8.44 11.16
C GLY A 90 -16.93 -8.94 9.75
N ILE A 91 -16.87 -8.06 8.74
CA ILE A 91 -17.15 -8.42 7.34
C ILE A 91 -15.98 -9.21 6.76
N CYS A 92 -14.76 -8.81 7.09
CA CYS A 92 -13.53 -9.48 6.67
C CYS A 92 -12.51 -9.50 7.81
N ASP A 93 -11.56 -10.44 7.74
CA ASP A 93 -10.50 -10.60 8.75
C ASP A 93 -9.24 -9.84 8.33
N VAL A 94 -9.03 -9.69 7.02
CA VAL A 94 -7.83 -9.07 6.43
C VAL A 94 -8.16 -8.24 5.19
N GLY A 95 -7.27 -7.32 4.84
CA GLY A 95 -7.40 -6.60 3.57
C GLY A 95 -6.17 -5.78 3.20
N LEU A 96 -6.03 -5.50 1.90
CA LEU A 96 -4.93 -4.71 1.36
C LEU A 96 -5.17 -3.21 1.55
N ALA A 97 -4.19 -2.51 2.11
CA ALA A 97 -4.25 -1.08 2.33
C ALA A 97 -2.86 -0.42 2.32
N ASN A 98 -2.81 0.90 2.24
CA ASN A 98 -1.56 1.66 2.33
C ASN A 98 -1.27 2.07 3.77
N THR A 99 0.02 2.15 4.09
CA THR A 99 0.51 2.44 5.45
C THR A 99 0.00 3.74 6.06
N TYR A 100 -0.01 4.83 5.32
CA TYR A 100 -0.31 6.15 5.86
C TYR A 100 -1.73 6.30 6.42
N TYR A 101 -2.69 5.52 5.94
CA TYR A 101 -4.05 5.55 6.51
C TYR A 101 -4.08 5.07 7.97
N VAL A 102 -3.17 4.18 8.37
CA VAL A 102 -3.04 3.79 9.78
C VAL A 102 -2.66 4.98 10.63
N GLY A 103 -1.67 5.77 10.18
CA GLY A 103 -1.27 7.00 10.86
C GLY A 103 -2.46 7.94 11.08
N HIS A 104 -3.20 8.24 10.01
CA HIS A 104 -4.40 9.08 10.09
C HIS A 104 -5.48 8.54 11.04
N MET A 105 -5.73 7.23 11.01
CA MET A 105 -6.74 6.61 11.87
C MET A 105 -6.30 6.56 13.33
N LYS A 106 -5.06 6.18 13.59
CA LYS A 106 -4.50 6.09 14.95
C LYS A 106 -4.29 7.45 15.62
N ALA A 107 -4.00 8.49 14.83
CA ALA A 107 -3.88 9.86 15.32
C ALA A 107 -5.23 10.59 15.45
N ALA A 108 -6.32 10.01 14.97
CA ALA A 108 -7.65 10.61 15.09
C ALA A 108 -8.08 10.72 16.55
N LYS A 109 -8.94 11.71 16.84
CA LYS A 109 -9.46 11.95 18.19
C LYS A 109 -10.14 10.69 18.73
N GLU A 110 -9.88 10.38 19.99
CA GLU A 110 -10.50 9.27 20.70
C GLU A 110 -12.04 9.33 20.61
N GLY A 111 -12.69 8.18 20.47
CA GLY A 111 -14.14 8.07 20.31
C GLY A 111 -14.67 8.30 18.89
N THR A 112 -13.87 8.83 17.96
CA THR A 112 -14.26 8.97 16.54
C THR A 112 -14.25 7.62 15.83
N ASP A 113 -15.03 7.49 14.76
CA ASP A 113 -15.06 6.27 13.96
C ASP A 113 -13.71 5.95 13.33
N ALA A 114 -12.98 6.98 12.85
CA ALA A 114 -11.64 6.79 12.31
C ALA A 114 -10.69 6.15 13.34
N ARG A 115 -10.74 6.61 14.61
CA ARG A 115 -9.94 6.03 15.69
C ARG A 115 -10.34 4.58 15.97
N LYS A 116 -11.63 4.29 16.05
CA LYS A 116 -12.16 2.92 16.25
C LYS A 116 -11.67 1.97 15.13
N TRP A 117 -11.71 2.42 13.87
CA TRP A 117 -11.21 1.63 12.73
C TRP A 117 -9.73 1.35 12.87
N GLY A 118 -8.94 2.38 13.22
CA GLY A 118 -7.51 2.24 13.46
C GLY A 118 -7.20 1.24 14.59
N ASP A 119 -7.97 1.28 15.68
CA ASP A 119 -7.76 0.43 16.86
C ASP A 119 -8.19 -1.03 16.64
N ALA A 120 -9.04 -1.29 15.65
CA ALA A 120 -9.47 -2.64 15.29
C ALA A 120 -8.46 -3.43 14.46
N ILE A 121 -7.42 -2.77 13.94
CA ILE A 121 -6.46 -3.39 13.02
C ILE A 121 -5.03 -3.36 13.54
N LYS A 122 -4.26 -4.30 13.04
CA LYS A 122 -2.79 -4.27 13.04
C LYS A 122 -2.25 -4.35 11.62
N VAL A 123 -1.02 -3.87 11.44
CA VAL A 123 -0.32 -3.88 10.16
C VAL A 123 0.57 -5.11 10.07
N VAL A 124 0.40 -5.88 9.00
CA VAL A 124 1.34 -6.93 8.59
C VAL A 124 2.04 -6.44 7.33
N LYS A 125 3.36 -6.60 7.27
CA LYS A 125 4.22 -6.21 6.15
C LYS A 125 4.49 -7.41 5.25
N PRO A 126 3.70 -7.63 4.17
CA PRO A 126 3.92 -8.76 3.29
C PRO A 126 5.23 -8.61 2.51
N THR A 127 5.80 -9.75 2.15
CA THR A 127 6.89 -9.84 1.17
C THR A 127 6.41 -10.61 -0.06
N PHE A 128 7.22 -10.68 -1.12
CA PHE A 128 6.98 -11.61 -2.22
C PHE A 128 7.59 -12.98 -1.91
N ALA A 129 7.33 -13.96 -2.75
CA ALA A 129 7.82 -15.33 -2.55
C ALA A 129 9.35 -15.46 -2.60
N ASP A 130 10.03 -14.58 -3.32
CA ASP A 130 11.49 -14.52 -3.34
C ASP A 130 12.04 -14.16 -1.95
N ALA A 131 13.00 -14.95 -1.45
CA ALA A 131 13.62 -14.76 -0.14
C ALA A 131 14.34 -13.41 0.03
N LYS A 132 14.79 -12.79 -1.05
CA LYS A 132 15.43 -11.47 -1.04
C LYS A 132 14.43 -10.33 -1.05
N SER A 133 13.18 -10.60 -1.34
CA SER A 133 12.13 -9.60 -1.47
C SER A 133 11.84 -8.86 -0.17
N GLY A 134 11.14 -7.76 -0.31
CA GLY A 134 10.59 -6.95 0.78
C GLY A 134 9.13 -6.64 0.54
N THR A 135 8.64 -5.63 1.23
CA THR A 135 7.28 -5.12 1.06
C THR A 135 7.22 -4.19 -0.16
N HIS A 136 6.19 -4.33 -0.99
CA HIS A 136 5.95 -3.42 -2.11
C HIS A 136 5.73 -2.00 -1.63
N VAL A 137 6.50 -1.07 -2.19
CA VAL A 137 6.38 0.36 -1.94
C VAL A 137 6.08 1.12 -3.22
N ASN A 138 5.49 2.28 -3.05
CA ASN A 138 5.35 3.27 -4.11
C ASN A 138 5.68 4.65 -3.54
N ILE A 139 5.86 5.63 -4.42
CA ILE A 139 6.28 6.97 -4.06
C ILE A 139 5.22 7.99 -4.44
N SER A 140 5.17 9.09 -3.68
CA SER A 140 4.63 10.37 -4.14
C SER A 140 5.77 11.16 -4.75
N GLY A 141 5.55 11.74 -5.91
CA GLY A 141 6.61 12.39 -6.64
C GLY A 141 6.16 13.65 -7.33
N ALA A 142 7.13 14.48 -7.70
CA ALA A 142 6.91 15.68 -8.50
C ALA A 142 7.97 15.79 -9.59
N SER A 143 7.61 16.46 -10.68
CA SER A 143 8.51 16.74 -11.80
C SER A 143 8.29 18.15 -12.29
N VAL A 144 9.33 18.72 -12.90
CA VAL A 144 9.23 20.02 -13.59
C VAL A 144 8.63 19.75 -14.97
N ALA A 145 7.56 20.46 -15.31
CA ALA A 145 6.97 20.38 -16.63
C ALA A 145 7.98 20.83 -17.72
N LYS A 146 7.92 20.21 -18.90
CA LYS A 146 8.84 20.52 -20.01
C LYS A 146 8.85 22.00 -20.36
N HIS A 147 7.70 22.65 -20.31
CA HIS A 147 7.50 24.06 -20.67
C HIS A 147 7.13 24.90 -19.43
N ALA A 148 7.72 24.60 -18.27
CA ALA A 148 7.49 25.38 -17.06
C ALA A 148 7.96 26.84 -17.26
N PRO A 149 7.09 27.85 -17.09
CA PRO A 149 7.46 29.25 -17.30
C PRO A 149 8.47 29.75 -16.26
N ASN A 150 8.44 29.19 -15.05
CA ASN A 150 9.33 29.54 -13.93
C ASN A 150 10.18 28.33 -13.51
N ARG A 151 10.98 27.82 -14.46
CA ARG A 151 11.74 26.57 -14.26
C ARG A 151 12.69 26.61 -13.07
N GLU A 152 13.43 27.71 -12.89
CA GLU A 152 14.38 27.84 -11.77
C GLU A 152 13.69 27.77 -10.41
N GLN A 153 12.57 28.47 -10.27
CA GLN A 153 11.77 28.46 -9.03
C GLN A 153 11.15 27.09 -8.79
N ALA A 154 10.70 26.41 -9.84
CA ALA A 154 10.21 25.05 -9.73
C ALA A 154 11.29 24.07 -9.26
N VAL A 155 12.53 24.20 -9.74
CA VAL A 155 13.67 23.39 -9.28
C VAL A 155 13.97 23.68 -7.80
N LYS A 156 14.07 24.97 -7.41
CA LYS A 156 14.28 25.37 -6.01
C LYS A 156 13.22 24.82 -5.08
N LEU A 157 11.94 24.83 -5.53
CA LEU A 157 10.86 24.22 -4.76
C LEU A 157 11.06 22.71 -4.59
N LEU A 158 11.43 21.98 -5.65
CA LEU A 158 11.69 20.54 -5.55
C LEU A 158 12.89 20.24 -4.63
N GLU A 159 13.93 21.03 -4.68
CA GLU A 159 15.09 20.93 -3.77
C GLU A 159 14.66 21.15 -2.32
N PHE A 160 13.82 22.16 -2.06
CA PHE A 160 13.24 22.37 -0.74
C PHE A 160 12.39 21.17 -0.29
N LEU A 161 11.53 20.63 -1.16
CA LEU A 161 10.63 19.51 -0.82
C LEU A 161 11.38 18.21 -0.46
N VAL A 162 12.64 18.05 -0.89
CA VAL A 162 13.50 16.92 -0.48
C VAL A 162 14.46 17.28 0.66
N SER A 163 14.40 18.52 1.17
CA SER A 163 15.19 18.95 2.32
C SER A 163 14.68 18.31 3.62
N GLU A 164 15.51 18.26 4.66
CA GLU A 164 15.14 17.70 5.94
C GLU A 164 13.91 18.36 6.58
N PRO A 165 13.79 19.72 6.61
CA PRO A 165 12.57 20.36 7.13
C PRO A 165 11.30 19.94 6.40
N ALA A 166 11.32 19.87 5.07
CA ALA A 166 10.14 19.46 4.30
C ALA A 166 9.80 17.99 4.50
N GLN A 167 10.80 17.13 4.59
CA GLN A 167 10.61 15.70 4.84
C GLN A 167 10.03 15.43 6.24
N ASN A 168 10.42 16.20 7.25
CA ASN A 168 9.80 16.15 8.57
C ASN A 168 8.32 16.57 8.51
N MET A 169 7.99 17.63 7.73
CA MET A 169 6.59 18.04 7.54
C MET A 169 5.76 16.94 6.85
N TYR A 170 6.28 16.27 5.82
CA TYR A 170 5.61 15.15 5.17
C TYR A 170 5.34 13.99 6.14
N ALA A 171 6.37 13.60 6.92
CA ALA A 171 6.24 12.51 7.86
C ALA A 171 5.13 12.80 8.91
N GLN A 172 5.07 14.03 9.42
CA GLN A 172 4.12 14.42 10.46
C GLN A 172 2.71 14.70 9.92
N ALA A 173 2.59 15.35 8.74
CA ALA A 173 1.29 15.75 8.21
C ALA A 173 0.56 14.62 7.48
N ASN A 174 1.29 13.76 6.76
CA ASN A 174 0.72 12.73 5.92
C ASN A 174 0.93 11.31 6.44
N TYR A 175 1.74 11.13 7.49
CA TYR A 175 2.10 9.78 8.01
C TYR A 175 2.74 8.88 6.95
N GLU A 176 3.34 9.47 5.90
CA GLU A 176 4.12 8.75 4.89
C GLU A 176 5.57 8.61 5.35
N HIS A 177 6.26 7.60 4.83
CA HIS A 177 7.66 7.40 5.13
C HIS A 177 8.50 8.43 4.36
N PRO A 178 9.44 9.12 5.02
CA PRO A 178 10.37 10.04 4.36
C PRO A 178 11.28 9.27 3.39
N VAL A 179 11.67 9.92 2.30
CA VAL A 179 12.65 9.37 1.35
C VAL A 179 14.08 9.78 1.66
N ARG A 180 14.27 10.79 2.52
CA ARG A 180 15.57 11.24 2.97
C ARG A 180 16.05 10.41 4.14
N LYS A 181 17.27 9.88 4.05
CA LYS A 181 17.91 9.16 5.16
C LYS A 181 18.11 10.09 6.36
N GLY A 182 17.90 9.56 7.56
CA GLY A 182 18.08 10.29 8.83
C GLY A 182 16.86 11.08 9.29
N VAL A 183 15.84 11.23 8.46
CA VAL A 183 14.55 11.82 8.88
C VAL A 183 13.75 10.76 9.64
N ALA A 184 13.30 11.10 10.85
CA ALA A 184 12.54 10.19 11.69
C ALA A 184 11.13 9.97 11.16
N LEU A 185 10.59 8.78 11.42
CA LEU A 185 9.15 8.51 11.23
C LEU A 185 8.34 9.31 12.25
N ASP A 186 7.11 9.66 11.88
CA ASP A 186 6.14 10.12 12.87
C ASP A 186 5.99 9.07 13.98
N PRO A 187 5.87 9.45 15.27
CA PRO A 187 5.77 8.50 16.39
C PRO A 187 4.63 7.47 16.21
N VAL A 188 3.48 7.87 15.67
CA VAL A 188 2.35 6.97 15.42
C VAL A 188 2.72 5.93 14.35
N VAL A 189 3.43 6.36 13.31
CA VAL A 189 3.94 5.46 12.24
C VAL A 189 5.00 4.53 12.80
N ALA A 190 5.95 5.05 13.57
CA ALA A 190 7.01 4.25 14.18
C ALA A 190 6.45 3.15 15.09
N GLN A 191 5.44 3.47 15.90
CA GLN A 191 4.82 2.54 16.85
C GLN A 191 3.96 1.46 16.13
N ASN A 192 3.18 1.83 15.12
CA ASN A 192 2.18 0.94 14.53
C ASN A 192 2.64 0.23 13.26
N ILE A 193 3.67 0.74 12.59
CA ILE A 193 4.21 0.22 11.33
C ILE A 193 5.69 -0.08 11.48
N GLY A 194 6.47 0.88 12.00
CA GLY A 194 7.92 0.80 12.12
C GLY A 194 8.62 0.81 10.75
N GLU A 195 9.87 0.36 10.74
CA GLU A 195 10.64 0.25 9.52
C GLU A 195 10.10 -0.83 8.58
N ILE A 196 10.25 -0.58 7.29
CA ILE A 196 9.82 -1.47 6.21
C ILE A 196 11.06 -2.01 5.50
N LYS A 197 11.20 -3.33 5.43
CA LYS A 197 12.13 -3.95 4.48
C LYS A 197 11.56 -3.75 3.09
N ILE A 198 12.08 -2.76 2.38
CA ILE A 198 11.61 -2.40 1.03
C ILE A 198 12.02 -3.49 0.04
N ASP A 199 11.09 -3.84 -0.86
CA ASP A 199 11.40 -4.71 -1.99
C ASP A 199 12.46 -4.05 -2.89
N PRO A 200 13.55 -4.75 -3.24
CA PRO A 200 14.65 -4.16 -4.00
C PRO A 200 14.33 -3.93 -5.49
N LEU A 201 13.19 -4.44 -5.99
CA LEU A 201 12.82 -4.31 -7.40
C LEU A 201 12.58 -2.83 -7.75
N PRO A 202 13.29 -2.27 -8.76
CA PRO A 202 13.13 -0.88 -9.13
C PRO A 202 11.70 -0.55 -9.59
N LEU A 203 11.15 0.58 -9.16
CA LEU A 203 9.83 1.04 -9.59
C LEU A 203 9.71 1.19 -11.11
N THR A 204 10.80 1.49 -11.80
CA THR A 204 10.87 1.56 -13.26
C THR A 204 10.62 0.20 -13.92
N GLU A 205 11.09 -0.89 -13.32
CA GLU A 205 10.80 -2.25 -13.79
C GLU A 205 9.31 -2.60 -13.56
N ILE A 206 8.80 -2.31 -12.37
CA ILE A 206 7.38 -2.49 -12.06
C ILE A 206 6.48 -1.72 -13.05
N ALA A 207 6.84 -0.48 -13.36
CA ALA A 207 6.06 0.39 -14.25
C ALA A 207 5.87 -0.20 -15.66
N LYS A 208 6.83 -1.00 -16.17
CA LYS A 208 6.73 -1.68 -17.48
C LYS A 208 5.54 -2.63 -17.56
N HIS A 209 5.12 -3.20 -16.43
CA HIS A 209 4.05 -4.19 -16.34
C HIS A 209 2.68 -3.61 -16.00
N ARG A 210 2.56 -2.27 -15.87
CA ARG A 210 1.30 -1.65 -15.45
C ARG A 210 0.12 -1.93 -16.39
N LYS A 211 0.35 -1.88 -17.71
CA LYS A 211 -0.67 -2.21 -18.70
C LYS A 211 -1.14 -3.66 -18.57
N GLN A 212 -0.19 -4.59 -18.46
CA GLN A 212 -0.50 -6.01 -18.28
C GLN A 212 -1.29 -6.25 -16.98
N ALA A 213 -0.91 -5.60 -15.89
CA ALA A 213 -1.63 -5.68 -14.61
C ALA A 213 -3.10 -5.25 -14.75
N SER A 214 -3.36 -4.12 -15.42
CA SER A 214 -4.72 -3.66 -15.69
C SER A 214 -5.52 -4.65 -16.55
N LEU A 215 -4.91 -5.19 -17.60
CA LEU A 215 -5.54 -6.21 -18.45
C LEU A 215 -5.85 -7.50 -17.68
N LEU A 216 -4.99 -7.91 -16.73
CA LEU A 216 -5.26 -9.05 -15.86
C LEU A 216 -6.46 -8.81 -14.95
N VAL A 217 -6.61 -7.62 -14.36
CA VAL A 217 -7.77 -7.27 -13.53
C VAL A 217 -9.06 -7.42 -14.35
N ASP A 218 -9.08 -6.91 -15.59
CA ASP A 218 -10.25 -7.04 -16.48
C ASP A 218 -10.50 -8.49 -16.89
N LYS A 219 -9.46 -9.23 -17.27
CA LYS A 219 -9.52 -10.62 -17.69
C LYS A 219 -10.14 -11.52 -16.63
N VAL A 220 -9.76 -11.33 -15.36
CA VAL A 220 -10.31 -12.12 -14.24
C VAL A 220 -11.65 -11.55 -13.74
N GLY A 221 -12.06 -10.38 -14.22
CA GLY A 221 -13.27 -9.70 -13.78
C GLY A 221 -13.25 -9.36 -12.30
N PHE A 222 -12.09 -8.90 -11.79
CA PHE A 222 -11.88 -8.68 -10.35
C PHE A 222 -12.91 -7.72 -9.73
N ASP A 223 -13.32 -6.71 -10.49
CA ASP A 223 -14.23 -5.64 -10.05
C ASP A 223 -15.71 -5.92 -10.40
N LYS A 224 -16.01 -7.11 -10.97
CA LYS A 224 -17.36 -7.50 -11.41
C LYS A 224 -18.09 -8.30 -10.36
#